data_47266c39541075025742f0859790852d
#
_entry.id   47266c39541075025742f0859790852d
#
_cell.length_a   1.000
_cell.length_b   1.000
_cell.length_c   1.000
_cell.angle_alpha   90.00
_cell.angle_beta   90.00
_cell.angle_gamma   90.00
#
_symmetry.space_group_name_H-M   'P 1'
#
loop_
_entity.id
_entity.type
_entity.pdbx_description
1 polymer ?
#
loop_
_entity_poly.entity_id
_entity_poly.type
_entity_poly.pdbx_seq_one_letter_code
_entity_poly.pdbx_strand_id
1 'polypeptide(L)'
;MAASREEVFERVKELLSEQLGVDESEISEEASFQEDLDADSLDLVELIMELEDQFGIKISDDDAQKIQTVGQAVDYVTSHQ
;
A
#
# COMPACT_ATOMS: atom_id res chain seq x y z
N MET A 1 -16.06 0.78 12.38
CA MET A 1 -16.33 1.46 11.10
C MET A 1 -15.14 1.32 10.17
N ALA A 2 -15.42 1.13 8.89
CA ALA A 2 -14.34 1.04 7.91
C ALA A 2 -13.72 2.41 7.68
N ALA A 3 -12.42 2.44 7.41
CA ALA A 3 -11.72 3.67 7.08
C ALA A 3 -12.15 4.16 5.69
N SER A 4 -12.19 5.46 5.50
CA SER A 4 -12.49 6.03 4.19
C SER A 4 -11.29 5.82 3.26
N ARG A 5 -11.52 5.97 1.96
CA ARG A 5 -10.43 5.84 0.99
C ARG A 5 -9.29 6.82 1.27
N GLU A 6 -9.63 8.03 1.68
CA GLU A 6 -8.63 9.03 2.04
C GLU A 6 -7.79 8.61 3.25
N GLU A 7 -8.44 8.07 4.26
CA GLU A 7 -7.74 7.58 5.44
C GLU A 7 -6.81 6.42 5.10
N VAL A 8 -7.27 5.50 4.26
CA VAL A 8 -6.44 4.39 3.81
C VAL A 8 -5.23 4.90 3.02
N PHE A 9 -5.45 5.83 2.13
CA PHE A 9 -4.38 6.41 1.33
C PHE A 9 -3.33 7.08 2.23
N GLU A 10 -3.78 7.85 3.22
CA GLU A 10 -2.87 8.50 4.17
C GLU A 10 -2.03 7.47 4.92
N ARG A 11 -2.66 6.39 5.37
CA ARG A 11 -1.94 5.34 6.08
C ARG A 11 -0.94 4.63 5.19
N VAL A 12 -1.32 4.37 3.95
CA VAL A 12 -0.40 3.74 2.99
C VAL A 12 0.80 4.63 2.74
N LYS A 13 0.57 5.94 2.59
CA LYS A 13 1.68 6.89 2.42
C LYS A 13 2.62 6.87 3.62
N GLU A 14 2.08 6.86 4.82
CA GLU A 14 2.89 6.82 6.03
C GLU A 14 3.76 5.56 6.07
N LEU A 15 3.16 4.41 5.75
CA LEU A 15 3.88 3.14 5.75
C LEU A 15 5.01 3.14 4.70
N LEU A 16 4.72 3.64 3.52
CA LEU A 16 5.72 3.72 2.46
C LEU A 16 6.84 4.69 2.82
N SER A 17 6.50 5.82 3.40
CA SER A 17 7.49 6.79 3.82
C SER A 17 8.44 6.19 4.84
N GLU A 18 7.92 5.46 5.81
CA GLU A 18 8.74 4.82 6.84
C GLU A 18 9.60 3.70 6.26
N GLN A 19 9.02 2.90 5.37
CA GLN A 19 9.66 1.70 4.87
C GLN A 19 10.71 2.01 3.80
N LEU A 20 10.41 2.94 2.91
CA LEU A 20 11.27 3.25 1.78
C LEU A 20 12.07 4.54 1.97
N GLY A 21 11.76 5.32 2.98
CA GLY A 21 12.44 6.59 3.22
C GLY A 21 12.10 7.66 2.21
N VAL A 22 10.92 7.56 1.56
CA VAL A 22 10.48 8.59 0.62
C VAL A 22 9.55 9.57 1.31
N ASP A 23 9.50 10.79 0.79
CA ASP A 23 8.62 11.82 1.32
C ASP A 23 7.17 11.51 0.92
N GLU A 24 6.25 11.66 1.87
CA GLU A 24 4.83 11.41 1.59
C GLU A 24 4.32 12.28 0.45
N SER A 25 4.84 13.47 0.30
CA SER A 25 4.43 14.37 -0.78
C SER A 25 4.79 13.86 -2.17
N GLU A 26 5.73 12.91 -2.26
CA GLU A 26 6.14 12.31 -3.51
C GLU A 26 5.29 11.08 -3.87
N ILE A 27 4.45 10.63 -2.96
CA ILE A 27 3.65 9.44 -3.15
C ILE A 27 2.27 9.81 -3.67
N SER A 28 1.99 9.45 -4.92
CA SER A 28 0.67 9.64 -5.51
C SER A 28 -0.01 8.28 -5.70
N GLU A 29 -1.31 8.30 -5.97
CA GLU A 29 -2.04 7.06 -6.22
C GLU A 29 -1.57 6.36 -7.49
N GLU A 30 -1.05 7.11 -8.43
CA GLU A 30 -0.56 6.57 -9.69
C GLU A 30 0.86 6.02 -9.59
N ALA A 31 1.55 6.30 -8.49
CA ALA A 31 2.92 5.85 -8.32
C ALA A 31 3.02 4.34 -8.30
N SER A 32 3.91 3.81 -9.13
CA SER A 32 4.22 2.38 -9.15
C SER A 32 5.23 2.09 -8.05
N PHE A 33 4.99 1.03 -7.28
CA PHE A 33 5.92 0.66 -6.21
C PHE A 33 7.31 0.38 -6.73
N GLN A 34 7.41 -0.33 -7.84
CA GLN A 34 8.72 -0.73 -8.37
C GLN A 34 9.36 0.34 -9.25
N GLU A 35 8.57 1.01 -10.07
CA GLU A 35 9.11 1.98 -11.02
C GLU A 35 9.32 3.36 -10.44
N ASP A 36 8.36 3.84 -9.66
CA ASP A 36 8.40 5.21 -9.14
C ASP A 36 9.00 5.29 -7.74
N LEU A 37 8.78 4.28 -6.92
CA LEU A 37 9.23 4.27 -5.53
C LEU A 37 10.44 3.37 -5.30
N ASP A 38 10.89 2.67 -6.33
CA ASP A 38 12.08 1.82 -6.27
C ASP A 38 11.97 0.70 -5.22
N ALA A 39 10.76 0.25 -4.94
CA ALA A 39 10.56 -0.83 -3.99
C ALA A 39 10.90 -2.17 -4.64
N ASP A 40 11.64 -3.01 -3.94
CA ASP A 40 11.91 -4.35 -4.45
C ASP A 40 10.84 -5.33 -3.93
N SER A 41 10.99 -6.62 -4.28
CA SER A 41 10.00 -7.64 -3.90
C SER A 41 9.84 -7.76 -2.40
N LEU A 42 10.93 -7.63 -1.65
CA LEU A 42 10.89 -7.73 -0.19
C LEU A 42 10.13 -6.56 0.41
N ASP A 43 10.35 -5.37 -0.13
CA ASP A 43 9.63 -4.18 0.34
C ASP A 43 8.14 -4.34 0.13
N LEU A 44 7.74 -4.90 -1.02
CA LEU A 44 6.33 -5.14 -1.31
C LEU A 44 5.72 -6.16 -0.37
N VAL A 45 6.44 -7.25 -0.09
CA VAL A 45 5.96 -8.26 0.86
C VAL A 45 5.75 -7.64 2.23
N GLU A 46 6.70 -6.85 2.70
CA GLU A 46 6.59 -6.19 3.99
C GLU A 46 5.43 -5.20 4.02
N LEU A 47 5.24 -4.45 2.95
CA LEU A 47 4.11 -3.51 2.85
C LEU A 47 2.78 -4.26 2.92
N ILE A 48 2.66 -5.35 2.17
CA ILE A 48 1.43 -6.15 2.16
C ILE A 48 1.14 -6.69 3.56
N MET A 49 2.15 -7.18 4.26
CA MET A 49 1.97 -7.68 5.62
C MET A 49 1.52 -6.57 6.57
N GLU A 50 2.09 -5.39 6.44
CA GLU A 50 1.69 -4.24 7.25
C GLU A 50 0.24 -3.84 6.99
N LEU A 51 -0.17 -3.86 5.73
CA LEU A 51 -1.56 -3.53 5.39
C LEU A 51 -2.52 -4.55 5.99
N GLU A 52 -2.17 -5.82 5.95
CA GLU A 52 -2.98 -6.87 6.57
C GLU A 52 -3.14 -6.63 8.08
N ASP A 53 -2.03 -6.27 8.72
CA ASP A 53 -2.01 -6.05 10.16
C ASP A 53 -2.76 -4.79 10.56
N GLN A 54 -2.52 -3.70 9.84
CA GLN A 54 -3.10 -2.39 10.17
C GLN A 54 -4.61 -2.34 9.94
N PHE A 55 -5.10 -3.02 8.90
CA PHE A 55 -6.50 -2.94 8.52
C PHE A 55 -7.28 -4.21 8.83
N GLY A 56 -6.62 -5.23 9.37
CA GLY A 56 -7.29 -6.47 9.74
C GLY A 56 -7.86 -7.24 8.56
N ILE A 57 -7.18 -7.20 7.43
CA ILE A 57 -7.61 -7.90 6.21
C ILE A 57 -6.57 -8.94 5.82
N LYS A 58 -6.95 -9.80 4.89
CA LYS A 58 -6.02 -10.79 4.35
C LYS A 58 -5.85 -10.55 2.85
N ILE A 59 -4.61 -10.59 2.39
CA ILE A 59 -4.28 -10.38 0.99
C ILE A 59 -3.59 -11.65 0.51
N SER A 60 -4.22 -12.37 -0.43
CA SER A 60 -3.62 -13.57 -0.99
C SER A 60 -2.41 -13.22 -1.85
N ASP A 61 -1.56 -14.20 -2.08
CA ASP A 61 -0.38 -14.00 -2.94
C ASP A 61 -0.79 -13.58 -4.35
N ASP A 62 -1.87 -14.15 -4.87
CA ASP A 62 -2.39 -13.78 -6.18
C ASP A 62 -2.83 -12.32 -6.22
N ASP A 63 -3.54 -11.89 -5.19
CA ASP A 63 -3.99 -10.51 -5.11
C ASP A 63 -2.84 -9.55 -4.89
N ALA A 64 -1.86 -9.95 -4.10
CA ALA A 64 -0.67 -9.14 -3.85
C ALA A 64 0.08 -8.85 -5.15
N GLN A 65 0.13 -9.82 -6.05
CA GLN A 65 0.79 -9.64 -7.34
C GLN A 65 0.08 -8.64 -8.24
N LYS A 66 -1.20 -8.43 -8.03
CA LYS A 66 -1.99 -7.48 -8.80
C LYS A 66 -1.86 -6.06 -8.28
N ILE A 67 -1.36 -5.89 -7.08
CA ILE A 67 -1.17 -4.59 -6.47
C ILE A 67 0.18 -4.04 -6.92
N GLN A 68 0.15 -3.15 -7.90
CA GLN A 68 1.35 -2.58 -8.50
C GLN A 68 1.51 -1.09 -8.25
N THR A 69 0.41 -0.41 -7.91
CA THR A 69 0.43 1.02 -7.64
C THR A 69 -0.16 1.30 -6.28
N VAL A 70 0.12 2.50 -5.76
CA VAL A 70 -0.43 2.94 -4.47
C VAL A 70 -1.95 2.91 -4.50
N GLY A 71 -2.55 3.42 -5.58
CA GLY A 71 -4.01 3.44 -5.72
C GLY A 71 -4.63 2.05 -5.72
N GLN A 72 -3.96 1.09 -6.34
CA GLN A 72 -4.45 -0.29 -6.33
C GLN A 72 -4.43 -0.88 -4.93
N ALA A 73 -3.41 -0.56 -4.15
CA ALA A 73 -3.35 -0.99 -2.75
C ALA A 73 -4.48 -0.37 -1.93
N VAL A 74 -4.72 0.93 -2.12
CA VAL A 74 -5.80 1.63 -1.43
C VAL A 74 -7.15 1.03 -1.81
N ASP A 75 -7.39 0.80 -3.09
CA ASP A 75 -8.63 0.20 -3.57
C ASP A 75 -8.86 -1.19 -3.00
N TYR A 76 -7.80 -1.99 -2.95
CA TYR A 76 -7.91 -3.34 -2.39
C TYR A 76 -8.34 -3.28 -0.92
N VAL A 77 -7.66 -2.45 -0.13
CA VAL A 77 -7.96 -2.33 1.29
C VAL A 77 -9.40 -1.85 1.50
N THR A 78 -9.80 -0.82 0.77
CA THR A 78 -11.17 -0.27 0.96
C THR A 78 -12.25 -1.26 0.54
N SER A 79 -11.95 -2.13 -0.40
CA SER A 79 -12.90 -3.14 -0.86
C SER A 79 -13.01 -4.35 0.07
N HIS A 80 -12.01 -4.56 0.92
CA HIS A 80 -11.92 -5.77 1.75
C HIS A 80 -12.00 -5.52 3.26
N GLN A 81 -12.26 -4.30 3.65
CA GLN A 81 -12.47 -3.98 5.07
C GLN A 81 -13.78 -4.52 5.59
#